data_0fd93400ec2b8f126600521dd64ada9e
#
_entry.id   0fd93400ec2b8f126600521dd64ada9e
#
_cell.length_a   1.000
_cell.length_b   1.000
_cell.length_c   1.000
_cell.angle_alpha   90.00
_cell.angle_beta   90.00
_cell.angle_gamma   90.00
#
_symmetry.space_group_name_H-M   'P 1'
#
loop_
_entity.id
_entity.type
_entity.pdbx_description
1 polymer ?
#
loop_
_entity_poly.entity_id
_entity_poly.type
_entity_poly.pdbx_seq_one_letter_code
_entity_poly.pdbx_strand_id
1 'polypeptide(L)'
;MILLSSNSLGIITMFQFFKKKKKEPENLKDILAQLKNLEKDFEKVFKELADLREKQSFSIQKFGMVRFNPFQSIGGNQSFSVAFLDENDNGIVITSLYSNEGNRVYGKPIKNGQSEYLLSEEEKKAIEYAKRKKSKLNPEPQRAGYGAGNQTTGGGNFGSH
;
A
#
# COMPACT_ATOMS: atom_id res chain seq x y z
N MET A 1 25.81 -10.98 -9.84
CA MET A 1 26.58 -9.88 -9.22
C MET A 1 25.56 -8.86 -8.77
N ILE A 2 25.16 -8.93 -7.49
CA ILE A 2 24.06 -8.14 -6.91
C ILE A 2 24.65 -6.83 -6.41
N LEU A 3 24.29 -5.72 -7.05
CA LEU A 3 24.60 -4.36 -6.59
C LEU A 3 23.81 -4.08 -5.30
N LEU A 4 24.47 -4.25 -4.17
CA LEU A 4 23.97 -3.78 -2.88
C LEU A 4 23.96 -2.25 -2.90
N SER A 5 22.75 -1.70 -2.85
CA SER A 5 22.46 -0.27 -2.76
C SER A 5 23.27 0.39 -1.65
N SER A 6 23.89 1.52 -1.94
CA SER A 6 24.77 2.31 -1.04
C SER A 6 24.12 2.73 0.29
N ASN A 7 22.80 2.61 0.44
CA ASN A 7 22.07 2.93 1.67
C ASN A 7 22.20 1.86 2.77
N SER A 8 22.43 0.58 2.42
CA SER A 8 22.60 -0.46 3.46
C SER A 8 23.98 -0.40 4.15
N LEU A 9 24.99 0.15 3.48
CA LEU A 9 26.31 0.35 4.09
C LEU A 9 26.27 1.39 5.23
N GLY A 10 25.45 2.43 5.10
CA GLY A 10 25.29 3.47 6.14
C GLY A 10 24.73 2.95 7.45
N ILE A 11 23.74 2.05 7.37
CA ILE A 11 23.09 1.47 8.55
C ILE A 11 24.03 0.48 9.26
N ILE A 12 24.79 -0.32 8.52
CA ILE A 12 25.73 -1.29 9.08
C ILE A 12 26.90 -0.58 9.77
N THR A 13 27.39 0.52 9.20
CA THR A 13 28.45 1.34 9.82
C THR A 13 27.98 2.03 11.09
N MET A 14 26.71 2.46 11.15
CA MET A 14 26.12 3.04 12.36
C MET A 14 26.03 2.02 13.51
N PHE A 15 25.66 0.77 13.20
CA PHE A 15 25.57 -0.28 14.20
C PHE A 15 26.93 -0.74 14.74
N GLN A 16 27.99 -0.61 13.94
CA GLN A 16 29.36 -0.93 14.40
C GLN A 16 29.93 0.15 15.33
N PHE A 17 29.46 1.40 15.24
CA PHE A 17 29.87 2.46 16.15
C PHE A 17 29.42 2.22 17.59
N PHE A 18 28.30 1.49 17.79
CA PHE A 18 27.82 1.12 19.13
C PHE A 18 28.61 -0.02 19.78
N LYS A 19 29.45 -0.75 19.04
CA LYS A 19 30.26 -1.88 19.57
C LYS A 19 31.64 -1.50 20.07
N LYS A 20 32.04 -0.20 20.06
CA LYS A 20 33.25 0.20 20.76
C LYS A 20 33.02 -0.05 22.25
N LYS A 21 33.73 -1.03 22.84
CA LYS A 21 33.80 -1.27 24.29
C LYS A 21 33.97 0.08 25.00
N LYS A 22 32.91 0.62 25.57
CA LYS A 22 32.98 1.79 26.43
C LYS A 22 33.77 1.37 27.63
N LYS A 23 34.94 2.00 27.84
CA LYS A 23 35.62 1.94 29.16
C LYS A 23 34.62 2.36 30.22
N GLU A 24 34.50 1.62 31.30
CA GLU A 24 33.67 2.02 32.42
C GLU A 24 34.15 3.39 32.91
N PRO A 25 33.26 4.34 33.18
CA PRO A 25 33.63 5.67 33.62
C PRO A 25 34.25 5.57 35.01
N GLU A 26 35.48 6.04 35.20
CA GLU A 26 36.21 5.96 36.45
C GLU A 26 35.86 7.12 37.40
N ASN A 27 35.24 8.20 36.89
CA ASN A 27 34.88 9.36 37.70
C ASN A 27 33.64 10.12 37.18
N LEU A 28 33.09 11.04 37.99
CA LEU A 28 31.90 11.83 37.68
C LEU A 28 32.05 12.65 36.40
N LYS A 29 33.24 13.14 36.07
CA LYS A 29 33.50 13.92 34.83
C LYS A 29 33.30 13.07 33.58
N ASP A 30 33.73 11.83 33.63
CA ASP A 30 33.59 10.90 32.50
C ASP A 30 32.12 10.53 32.28
N ILE A 31 31.36 10.37 33.36
CA ILE A 31 29.91 10.13 33.29
C ILE A 31 29.21 11.33 32.64
N LEU A 32 29.52 12.54 33.08
CA LEU A 32 28.94 13.77 32.54
C LEU A 32 29.32 13.96 31.04
N ALA A 33 30.56 13.64 30.67
CA ALA A 33 30.99 13.70 29.27
C ALA A 33 30.24 12.67 28.40
N GLN A 34 30.04 11.45 28.93
CA GLN A 34 29.25 10.42 28.22
C GLN A 34 27.78 10.83 28.09
N LEU A 35 27.20 11.44 29.15
CA LEU A 35 25.81 11.94 29.10
C LEU A 35 25.63 13.01 28.01
N LYS A 36 26.53 14.02 27.98
CA LYS A 36 26.49 15.06 26.93
C LYS A 36 26.66 14.50 25.52
N ASN A 37 27.48 13.47 25.33
CA ASN A 37 27.63 12.84 24.06
C ASN A 37 26.36 12.07 23.67
N LEU A 38 25.72 11.39 24.63
CA LEU A 38 24.46 10.69 24.43
C LEU A 38 23.34 11.67 24.02
N GLU A 39 23.24 12.82 24.72
CA GLU A 39 22.28 13.88 24.35
C GLU A 39 22.47 14.34 22.91
N LYS A 40 23.71 14.62 22.50
CA LYS A 40 24.01 15.00 21.11
C LYS A 40 23.64 13.90 20.08
N ASP A 41 23.87 12.66 20.44
CA ASP A 41 23.51 11.54 19.57
C ASP A 41 21.98 11.38 19.48
N PHE A 42 21.26 11.62 20.58
CA PHE A 42 19.80 11.69 20.58
C PHE A 42 19.28 12.80 19.64
N GLU A 43 19.82 14.01 19.77
CA GLU A 43 19.43 15.13 18.90
C GLU A 43 19.61 14.79 17.41
N LYS A 44 20.72 14.14 17.05
CA LYS A 44 20.96 13.69 15.67
C LYS A 44 19.91 12.67 15.21
N VAL A 45 19.64 11.66 16.06
CA VAL A 45 18.65 10.63 15.74
C VAL A 45 17.25 11.25 15.57
N PHE A 46 16.87 12.19 16.44
CA PHE A 46 15.58 12.89 16.32
C PHE A 46 15.49 13.68 15.02
N LYS A 47 16.57 14.36 14.61
CA LYS A 47 16.62 15.10 13.37
C LYS A 47 16.50 14.16 12.14
N GLU A 48 17.26 13.08 12.13
CA GLU A 48 17.17 12.07 11.06
C GLU A 48 15.78 11.43 10.98
N LEU A 49 15.16 11.18 12.14
CA LEU A 49 13.80 10.65 12.19
C LEU A 49 12.76 11.64 11.63
N ALA A 50 12.92 12.92 11.93
CA ALA A 50 12.07 13.97 11.39
C ALA A 50 12.20 14.05 9.86
N ASP A 51 13.42 14.06 9.35
CA ASP A 51 13.70 14.08 7.90
C ASP A 51 13.14 12.82 7.20
N LEU A 52 13.27 11.66 7.83
CA LEU A 52 12.72 10.41 7.30
C LEU A 52 11.19 10.44 7.26
N ARG A 53 10.53 10.96 8.30
CA ARG A 53 9.07 11.10 8.34
C ARG A 53 8.57 12.06 7.25
N GLU A 54 9.26 13.17 7.06
CA GLU A 54 8.94 14.12 6.00
C GLU A 54 9.04 13.45 4.62
N LYS A 55 10.15 12.78 4.33
CA LYS A 55 10.33 12.05 3.06
C LYS A 55 9.31 10.94 2.89
N GLN A 56 8.97 10.24 3.95
CA GLN A 56 7.98 9.18 3.93
C GLN A 56 6.57 9.72 3.61
N SER A 57 6.25 10.94 4.05
CA SER A 57 4.92 11.51 3.83
C SER A 57 4.57 11.69 2.35
N PHE A 58 5.57 11.84 1.48
CA PHE A 58 5.41 11.91 0.02
C PHE A 58 5.50 10.56 -0.69
N SER A 59 5.78 9.48 0.04
CA SER A 59 5.82 8.15 -0.54
C SER A 59 4.42 7.58 -0.66
N ILE A 60 4.16 6.76 -1.69
CA ILE A 60 2.89 6.05 -1.81
C ILE A 60 2.75 5.05 -0.67
N GLN A 61 1.73 5.23 0.15
CA GLN A 61 1.49 4.43 1.36
C GLN A 61 0.08 3.83 1.40
N LYS A 62 -0.84 4.40 0.63
CA LYS A 62 -2.25 4.04 0.62
C LYS A 62 -2.60 3.43 -0.73
N PHE A 63 -3.32 2.34 -0.69
CA PHE A 63 -3.75 1.59 -1.85
C PHE A 63 -5.21 1.20 -1.71
N GLY A 64 -5.99 1.38 -2.77
CA GLY A 64 -7.37 0.91 -2.84
C GLY A 64 -7.71 0.45 -4.24
N MET A 65 -8.42 -0.67 -4.38
CA MET A 65 -8.79 -1.24 -5.67
C MET A 65 -10.24 -1.68 -5.66
N VAL A 66 -10.92 -1.43 -6.78
CA VAL A 66 -12.29 -1.91 -7.06
C VAL A 66 -12.28 -2.60 -8.42
N ARG A 67 -12.82 -3.82 -8.47
CA ARG A 67 -13.09 -4.51 -9.74
C ARG A 67 -14.58 -4.40 -10.04
N PHE A 68 -14.92 -4.23 -11.31
CA PHE A 68 -16.30 -4.03 -11.75
C PHE A 68 -16.53 -4.51 -13.16
N ASN A 69 -17.81 -4.62 -13.53
CA ASN A 69 -18.22 -4.92 -14.90
C ASN A 69 -19.07 -3.76 -15.43
N PRO A 70 -18.53 -2.91 -16.32
CA PRO A 70 -19.27 -1.78 -16.86
C PRO A 70 -20.34 -2.20 -17.88
N PHE A 71 -20.23 -3.43 -18.43
CA PHE A 71 -21.11 -3.94 -19.48
C PHE A 71 -21.67 -5.29 -19.06
N GLN A 72 -22.96 -5.33 -18.69
CA GLN A 72 -23.61 -6.55 -18.16
C GLN A 72 -23.57 -7.75 -19.10
N SER A 73 -23.38 -7.53 -20.41
CA SER A 73 -23.38 -8.56 -21.45
C SER A 73 -22.01 -9.11 -21.81
N ILE A 74 -20.92 -8.57 -21.27
CA ILE A 74 -19.54 -8.89 -21.67
C ILE A 74 -18.74 -9.37 -20.46
N GLY A 75 -18.38 -10.61 -20.50
CA GLY A 75 -17.39 -11.41 -19.80
C GLY A 75 -16.73 -10.86 -18.52
N GLY A 76 -17.45 -10.88 -17.38
CA GLY A 76 -16.83 -10.86 -16.05
C GLY A 76 -16.29 -9.52 -15.56
N ASN A 77 -15.91 -9.46 -14.28
CA ASN A 77 -15.34 -8.28 -13.62
C ASN A 77 -13.86 -8.08 -14.01
N GLN A 78 -13.57 -7.78 -15.28
CA GLN A 78 -12.20 -7.59 -15.76
C GLN A 78 -11.75 -6.13 -15.66
N SER A 79 -12.70 -5.18 -15.68
CA SER A 79 -12.40 -3.77 -15.45
C SER A 79 -12.07 -3.51 -13.99
N PHE A 80 -11.20 -2.53 -13.75
CA PHE A 80 -10.83 -2.14 -12.40
C PHE A 80 -10.47 -0.66 -12.31
N SER A 81 -10.64 -0.11 -11.11
CA SER A 81 -10.07 1.18 -10.71
C SER A 81 -9.15 0.97 -9.52
N VAL A 82 -7.97 1.57 -9.56
CA VAL A 82 -6.98 1.49 -8.48
C VAL A 82 -6.47 2.87 -8.12
N ALA A 83 -6.44 3.19 -6.83
CA ALA A 83 -5.88 4.43 -6.30
C ALA A 83 -4.59 4.14 -5.53
N PHE A 84 -3.58 4.97 -5.78
CA PHE A 84 -2.31 5.01 -5.08
C PHE A 84 -2.13 6.41 -4.50
N LEU A 85 -2.06 6.51 -3.17
CA LEU A 85 -2.00 7.81 -2.49
C LEU A 85 -0.86 7.84 -1.47
N ASP A 86 -0.31 9.04 -1.26
CA ASP A 86 0.64 9.33 -0.18
C ASP A 86 -0.09 9.56 1.16
N GLU A 87 0.64 9.99 2.20
CA GLU A 87 0.08 10.30 3.51
C GLU A 87 -0.94 11.45 3.45
N ASN A 88 -0.74 12.40 2.53
CA ASN A 88 -1.57 13.60 2.35
C ASN A 88 -2.72 13.41 1.37
N ASP A 89 -3.03 12.16 0.98
CA ASP A 89 -4.03 11.82 -0.02
C ASP A 89 -3.73 12.40 -1.42
N ASN A 90 -2.46 12.64 -1.75
CA ASN A 90 -2.04 12.98 -3.10
C ASN A 90 -1.57 11.73 -3.84
N GLY A 91 -1.78 11.69 -5.15
CA GLY A 91 -1.36 10.56 -5.96
C GLY A 91 -2.13 10.45 -7.27
N ILE A 92 -2.54 9.22 -7.61
CA ILE A 92 -3.20 8.92 -8.88
C ILE A 92 -4.26 7.84 -8.69
N VAL A 93 -5.36 7.97 -9.44
CA VAL A 93 -6.29 6.88 -9.68
C VAL A 93 -6.15 6.43 -11.14
N ILE A 94 -6.05 5.13 -11.36
CA ILE A 94 -5.94 4.50 -12.67
C ILE A 94 -7.14 3.59 -12.85
N THR A 95 -7.82 3.74 -13.99
CA THR A 95 -8.97 2.90 -14.37
C THR A 95 -8.68 2.19 -15.68
N SER A 96 -8.83 0.89 -15.70
CA SER A 96 -8.79 0.06 -16.89
C SER A 96 -10.21 -0.44 -17.19
N LEU A 97 -10.70 -0.11 -18.40
CA LEU A 97 -11.98 -0.58 -18.91
C LEU A 97 -11.73 -1.68 -19.93
N TYR A 98 -12.28 -2.85 -19.65
CA TYR A 98 -12.27 -3.99 -20.58
C TYR A 98 -13.55 -4.02 -21.42
N SER A 99 -13.41 -4.10 -22.75
CA SER A 99 -14.52 -4.30 -23.68
C SER A 99 -14.12 -5.26 -24.81
N ASN A 100 -15.08 -5.69 -25.62
CA ASN A 100 -14.81 -6.52 -26.82
C ASN A 100 -13.95 -5.80 -27.87
N GLU A 101 -13.96 -4.48 -27.88
CA GLU A 101 -13.17 -3.66 -28.81
C GLU A 101 -11.75 -3.42 -28.33
N GLY A 102 -11.41 -3.86 -27.12
CA GLY A 102 -10.10 -3.69 -26.50
C GLY A 102 -10.14 -3.04 -25.11
N ASN A 103 -8.97 -2.78 -24.57
CA ASN A 103 -8.79 -2.18 -23.26
C ASN A 103 -8.49 -0.68 -23.38
N ARG A 104 -9.13 0.12 -22.54
CA ARG A 104 -8.82 1.55 -22.40
C ARG A 104 -8.36 1.83 -20.98
N VAL A 105 -7.26 2.57 -20.84
CA VAL A 105 -6.70 2.93 -19.55
C VAL A 105 -6.70 4.45 -19.39
N TYR A 106 -7.18 4.91 -18.24
CA TYR A 106 -7.24 6.33 -17.87
C TYR A 106 -6.51 6.53 -16.55
N GLY A 107 -5.71 7.60 -16.45
CA GLY A 107 -5.09 8.05 -15.21
C GLY A 107 -5.59 9.44 -14.87
N LYS A 108 -5.98 9.67 -13.61
CA LYS A 108 -6.41 10.98 -13.11
C LYS A 108 -5.60 11.32 -11.86
N PRO A 109 -4.96 12.52 -11.82
CA PRO A 109 -4.25 12.98 -10.64
C PRO A 109 -5.22 13.23 -9.49
N ILE A 110 -4.76 12.93 -8.29
CA ILE A 110 -5.47 13.17 -7.03
C ILE A 110 -4.64 14.11 -6.18
N LYS A 111 -5.28 15.15 -5.65
CA LYS A 111 -4.69 16.13 -4.75
C LYS A 111 -5.61 16.31 -3.54
N ASN A 112 -5.08 16.08 -2.34
CA ASN A 112 -5.86 16.12 -1.09
C ASN A 112 -7.13 15.24 -1.17
N GLY A 113 -7.04 14.08 -1.85
CA GLY A 113 -8.14 13.15 -2.01
C GLY A 113 -9.22 13.56 -3.00
N GLN A 114 -9.00 14.58 -3.81
CA GLN A 114 -9.89 15.10 -4.84
C GLN A 114 -9.20 15.13 -6.20
N SER A 115 -9.97 15.25 -7.27
CA SER A 115 -9.45 15.40 -8.63
C SER A 115 -10.15 16.58 -9.31
N GLU A 116 -9.42 17.28 -10.17
CA GLU A 116 -9.99 18.29 -11.08
C GLU A 116 -10.82 17.64 -12.20
N TYR A 117 -10.59 16.35 -12.44
CA TYR A 117 -11.34 15.56 -13.41
C TYR A 117 -12.55 14.91 -12.76
N LEU A 118 -13.64 14.78 -13.50
CA LEU A 118 -14.82 14.06 -13.05
C LEU A 118 -14.46 12.59 -12.74
N LEU A 119 -14.67 12.17 -11.50
CA LEU A 119 -14.41 10.79 -11.06
C LEU A 119 -15.66 9.93 -11.23
N SER A 120 -15.48 8.69 -11.73
CA SER A 120 -16.53 7.67 -11.70
C SER A 120 -16.79 7.18 -10.27
N GLU A 121 -17.89 6.45 -10.07
CA GLU A 121 -18.22 5.88 -8.75
C GLU A 121 -17.18 4.84 -8.31
N GLU A 122 -16.61 4.08 -9.24
CA GLU A 122 -15.57 3.09 -8.98
C GLU A 122 -14.25 3.77 -8.59
N GLU A 123 -13.91 4.88 -9.26
CA GLU A 123 -12.73 5.68 -8.92
C GLU A 123 -12.86 6.30 -7.52
N LYS A 124 -14.03 6.85 -7.20
CA LYS A 124 -14.33 7.38 -5.86
C LYS A 124 -14.20 6.29 -4.79
N LYS A 125 -14.76 5.10 -5.05
CA LYS A 125 -14.64 3.95 -4.15
C LYS A 125 -13.20 3.49 -3.98
N ALA A 126 -12.40 3.45 -5.06
CA ALA A 126 -11.00 3.08 -4.98
C ALA A 126 -10.20 4.06 -4.11
N ILE A 127 -10.45 5.38 -4.26
CA ILE A 127 -9.87 6.43 -3.42
C ILE A 127 -10.30 6.26 -1.95
N GLU A 128 -11.59 6.02 -1.72
CA GLU A 128 -12.11 5.79 -0.37
C GLU A 128 -11.45 4.57 0.29
N TYR A 129 -11.29 3.47 -0.43
CA TYR A 129 -10.61 2.27 0.07
C TYR A 129 -9.14 2.54 0.39
N ALA A 130 -8.46 3.34 -0.44
CA ALA A 130 -7.09 3.75 -0.15
C ALA A 130 -6.99 4.60 1.14
N LYS A 131 -7.97 5.47 1.40
CA LYS A 131 -8.02 6.33 2.60
C LYS A 131 -8.36 5.59 3.88
N ARG A 132 -9.02 4.44 3.81
CA ARG A 132 -9.36 3.65 5.01
C ARG A 132 -8.07 3.23 5.71
N LYS A 133 -7.80 3.81 6.87
CA LYS A 133 -6.66 3.45 7.72
C LYS A 133 -6.59 1.92 7.88
N LYS A 134 -5.41 1.34 7.83
CA LYS A 134 -5.07 -0.08 8.04
C LYS A 134 -5.66 -0.65 9.35
N SER A 135 -6.93 -0.93 9.39
CA SER A 135 -7.51 -1.70 10.49
C SER A 135 -8.36 -2.84 9.96
N LYS A 136 -7.92 -3.50 8.99
CA LYS A 136 -8.29 -4.84 8.49
C LYS A 136 -7.94 -4.88 7.01
N LEU A 137 -7.01 -5.72 6.71
CA LEU A 137 -6.70 -6.25 5.39
C LEU A 137 -7.98 -6.31 4.54
N ASN A 138 -7.92 -5.83 3.31
CA ASN A 138 -8.99 -5.83 2.30
C ASN A 138 -10.22 -6.67 2.67
N PRO A 139 -11.43 -6.11 2.62
CA PRO A 139 -12.60 -6.99 2.55
C PRO A 139 -12.35 -7.90 1.34
N GLU A 140 -12.40 -9.22 1.57
CA GLU A 140 -12.30 -10.21 0.50
C GLU A 140 -13.12 -9.72 -0.71
N PRO A 141 -12.60 -9.86 -1.94
CA PRO A 141 -13.39 -9.56 -3.11
C PRO A 141 -14.68 -10.35 -2.95
N GLN A 142 -15.82 -9.66 -2.84
CA GLN A 142 -17.11 -10.33 -2.83
C GLN A 142 -17.11 -11.23 -4.06
N ARG A 143 -16.99 -12.53 -3.84
CA ARG A 143 -17.16 -13.53 -4.87
C ARG A 143 -18.56 -13.31 -5.40
N ALA A 144 -18.67 -12.65 -6.54
CA ALA A 144 -19.91 -12.65 -7.29
C ALA A 144 -20.28 -14.12 -7.42
N GLY A 145 -21.43 -14.50 -6.79
CA GLY A 145 -21.87 -15.87 -6.75
C GLY A 145 -21.87 -16.43 -8.16
N TYR A 146 -20.97 -17.36 -8.42
CA TYR A 146 -21.14 -18.26 -9.55
C TYR A 146 -22.44 -18.99 -9.29
N GLY A 147 -23.47 -18.69 -10.09
CA GLY A 147 -24.77 -19.31 -9.99
C GLY A 147 -24.58 -20.82 -9.92
N ALA A 148 -25.05 -21.40 -8.81
CA ALA A 148 -25.17 -22.83 -8.67
C ALA A 148 -25.99 -23.34 -9.86
N GLY A 149 -25.30 -23.97 -10.81
CA GLY A 149 -25.94 -24.65 -11.91
C GLY A 149 -26.91 -25.68 -11.34
N ASN A 150 -28.17 -25.46 -11.66
CA ASN A 150 -29.27 -26.34 -11.34
C ASN A 150 -28.94 -27.74 -11.87
N GLN A 151 -28.50 -28.65 -10.99
CA GLN A 151 -28.45 -30.07 -11.32
C GLN A 151 -29.89 -30.59 -11.26
N THR A 152 -30.57 -30.59 -12.41
CA THR A 152 -31.77 -31.38 -12.60
C THR A 152 -31.39 -32.87 -12.59
N THR A 153 -31.64 -33.50 -11.46
CA THR A 153 -31.62 -34.96 -11.35
C THR A 153 -32.79 -35.51 -12.17
N GLY A 154 -32.49 -35.93 -13.39
CA GLY A 154 -33.41 -36.74 -14.19
C GLY A 154 -33.44 -38.15 -13.63
N GLY A 155 -34.43 -38.47 -12.80
CA GLY A 155 -34.75 -39.81 -12.37
C GLY A 155 -35.27 -40.61 -13.56
N GLY A 156 -34.42 -41.42 -14.18
CA GLY A 156 -34.84 -42.45 -15.13
C GLY A 156 -35.28 -43.68 -14.39
N ASN A 157 -36.59 -43.85 -14.33
CA ASN A 157 -37.23 -45.05 -13.81
C ASN A 157 -37.19 -46.16 -14.91
N PHE A 158 -36.33 -47.18 -14.75
CA PHE A 158 -36.41 -48.39 -15.61
C PHE A 158 -37.31 -49.40 -14.91
N GLY A 159 -38.57 -49.45 -15.36
CA GLY A 159 -39.51 -50.53 -15.05
C GLY A 159 -39.18 -51.76 -15.83
N SER A 160 -39.12 -52.85 -15.10
CA SER A 160 -39.07 -54.26 -15.54
C SER A 160 -40.28 -54.67 -16.37
N HIS A 161 -40.05 -55.28 -17.51
CA HIS A 161 -40.77 -56.46 -18.00
C HIS A 161 -39.89 -57.17 -19.01
#